data_ceb096884f88da3d098d758532d9b048
#
_entry.id   ceb096884f88da3d098d758532d9b048
#
_cell.length_a   1.000
_cell.length_b   1.000
_cell.length_c   1.000
_cell.angle_alpha   90.00
_cell.angle_beta   90.00
_cell.angle_gamma   90.00
#
_symmetry.space_group_name_H-M   'P 1'
#
loop_
_entity.id
_entity.type
_entity.pdbx_description
1 polymer ?
#
loop_
_entity_poly.entity_id
_entity_poly.type
_entity_poly.pdbx_seq_one_letter_code
_entity_poly.pdbx_strand_id
1 'polypeptide(L)'
;MGEFLKNFFDIKFWKFILVGVLNTIVGTGLQFVLYNFTPLQGMSQKGTFIASAVSYFLASIMSYFLNKYFTFKNNEKGWKPVVRFAVNIAVCYGIAYGLAIPLTSYICTSNNITMFGWETDVFAQNASMVIGSCLFVALNYIGQRFFAFRNTEEVTQGE
;
A
#
# COMPACT_ATOMS: atom_id res chain seq x y z
N MET A 1 6.11 -25.85 8.64
CA MET A 1 5.88 -24.89 7.55
C MET A 1 4.39 -24.71 7.19
N GLY A 2 3.57 -25.79 7.15
CA GLY A 2 2.14 -25.71 6.82
C GLY A 2 1.27 -24.94 7.82
N GLU A 3 1.52 -25.02 9.12
CA GLU A 3 0.75 -24.29 10.14
C GLU A 3 1.08 -22.79 10.14
N PHE A 4 2.34 -22.42 9.92
CA PHE A 4 2.74 -21.02 9.79
C PHE A 4 2.05 -20.33 8.62
N LEU A 5 1.98 -21.00 7.45
CA LEU A 5 1.28 -20.49 6.28
C LEU A 5 -0.23 -20.37 6.50
N LYS A 6 -0.87 -21.35 7.16
CA LYS A 6 -2.29 -21.28 7.51
C LYS A 6 -2.59 -20.11 8.47
N ASN A 7 -1.72 -19.88 9.43
CA ASN A 7 -1.87 -18.77 10.38
C ASN A 7 -1.55 -17.40 9.76
N PHE A 8 -0.77 -17.36 8.67
CA PHE A 8 -0.45 -16.14 7.94
C PHE A 8 -1.58 -15.71 6.98
N PHE A 9 -2.15 -16.69 6.24
CA PHE A 9 -3.30 -16.49 5.34
C PHE A 9 -4.65 -16.63 6.07
N ASP A 10 -4.73 -16.08 7.29
CA ASP A 10 -5.93 -16.08 8.11
C ASP A 10 -6.98 -15.08 7.59
N ILE A 11 -8.10 -14.98 8.30
CA ILE A 11 -9.19 -14.05 7.97
C ILE A 11 -8.72 -12.58 7.98
N LYS A 12 -7.67 -12.23 8.75
CA LYS A 12 -7.11 -10.88 8.79
C LYS A 12 -6.43 -10.54 7.46
N PHE A 13 -5.73 -11.50 6.85
CA PHE A 13 -5.11 -11.34 5.54
C PHE A 13 -6.17 -11.03 4.46
N TRP A 14 -7.22 -11.82 4.37
CA TRP A 14 -8.28 -11.61 3.38
C TRP A 14 -9.02 -10.29 3.57
N LYS A 15 -9.28 -9.92 4.82
CA LYS A 15 -9.85 -8.60 5.13
C LYS A 15 -8.93 -7.46 4.73
N PHE A 16 -7.62 -7.60 4.95
CA PHE A 16 -6.63 -6.62 4.52
C PHE A 16 -6.63 -6.45 2.99
N ILE A 17 -6.65 -7.55 2.23
CA ILE A 17 -6.75 -7.49 0.76
C ILE A 17 -8.05 -6.80 0.33
N LEU A 18 -9.18 -7.14 0.94
CA LEU A 18 -10.46 -6.48 0.65
C LEU A 18 -10.41 -4.97 0.90
N VAL A 19 -9.86 -4.56 2.04
CA VAL A 19 -9.66 -3.13 2.36
C VAL A 19 -8.73 -2.47 1.34
N GLY A 20 -7.67 -3.14 0.89
CA GLY A 20 -6.78 -2.65 -0.15
C GLY A 20 -7.49 -2.41 -1.48
N VAL A 21 -8.33 -3.35 -1.92
CA VAL A 21 -9.15 -3.22 -3.14
C VAL A 21 -10.14 -2.05 -3.00
N LEU A 22 -10.87 -1.97 -1.88
CA LEU A 22 -11.79 -0.87 -1.60
C LEU A 22 -11.07 0.48 -1.59
N ASN A 23 -9.89 0.54 -0.98
CA ASN A 23 -9.07 1.75 -0.95
C ASN A 23 -8.67 2.21 -2.36
N THR A 24 -8.31 1.28 -3.24
CA THR A 24 -7.99 1.58 -4.64
C THR A 24 -9.21 2.10 -5.39
N ILE A 25 -10.36 1.45 -5.26
CA ILE A 25 -11.60 1.89 -5.91
C ILE A 25 -12.01 3.29 -5.45
N VAL A 26 -12.00 3.52 -4.14
CA VAL A 26 -12.38 4.83 -3.56
C VAL A 26 -11.36 5.89 -3.92
N GLY A 27 -10.06 5.61 -3.81
CA GLY A 27 -9.01 6.57 -4.16
C GLY A 27 -9.06 6.99 -5.63
N THR A 28 -9.16 6.01 -6.54
CA THR A 28 -9.26 6.29 -7.98
C THR A 28 -10.59 6.96 -8.33
N GLY A 29 -11.71 6.53 -7.73
CA GLY A 29 -13.01 7.14 -7.93
C GLY A 29 -13.05 8.61 -7.49
N LEU A 30 -12.52 8.90 -6.29
CA LEU A 30 -12.39 10.28 -5.78
C LEU A 30 -11.48 11.12 -6.67
N GLN A 31 -10.35 10.58 -7.14
CA GLN A 31 -9.47 11.29 -8.04
C GLN A 31 -10.18 11.67 -9.33
N PHE A 32 -10.94 10.74 -9.92
CA PHE A 32 -11.71 10.99 -11.13
C PHE A 32 -12.77 12.08 -10.91
N VAL A 33 -13.52 12.00 -9.81
CA VAL A 33 -14.55 13.01 -9.47
C VAL A 33 -13.90 14.36 -9.23
N LEU A 34 -12.86 14.46 -8.43
CA LEU A 34 -12.19 15.71 -8.13
C LEU A 34 -11.59 16.35 -9.41
N TYR A 35 -10.98 15.54 -10.27
CA TYR A 35 -10.38 16.07 -11.49
C TYR A 35 -11.43 16.59 -12.48
N ASN A 36 -12.51 15.83 -12.72
CA ASN A 36 -13.47 16.14 -13.79
C ASN A 36 -14.60 17.10 -13.36
N PHE A 37 -14.94 17.13 -12.07
CA PHE A 37 -16.08 17.93 -11.56
C PHE A 37 -15.66 19.18 -10.76
N THR A 38 -14.35 19.50 -10.74
CA THR A 38 -13.84 20.73 -10.12
C THR A 38 -12.99 21.54 -11.09
N PRO A 39 -12.66 22.81 -10.79
CA PRO A 39 -11.79 23.62 -11.64
C PRO A 39 -10.39 23.05 -11.88
N LEU A 40 -10.04 21.93 -11.24
CA LEU A 40 -8.74 21.27 -11.39
C LEU A 40 -8.48 20.78 -12.82
N GLN A 41 -9.53 20.45 -13.59
CA GLN A 41 -9.42 20.08 -15.00
C GLN A 41 -8.71 21.15 -15.84
N GLY A 42 -8.96 22.44 -15.56
CA GLY A 42 -8.32 23.56 -16.25
C GLY A 42 -6.84 23.77 -15.88
N MET A 43 -6.35 23.11 -14.83
CA MET A 43 -4.97 23.25 -14.33
C MET A 43 -3.97 22.25 -14.92
N SER A 44 -4.39 21.43 -15.90
CA SER A 44 -3.54 20.42 -16.56
C SER A 44 -2.83 19.48 -15.56
N GLN A 45 -1.51 19.30 -15.67
CA GLN A 45 -0.73 18.40 -14.81
C GLN A 45 -0.82 18.75 -13.30
N LYS A 46 -0.88 20.05 -12.95
CA LYS A 46 -1.03 20.48 -11.56
C LYS A 46 -2.38 20.06 -10.98
N GLY A 47 -3.45 20.16 -11.77
CA GLY A 47 -4.78 19.71 -11.37
C GLY A 47 -4.83 18.21 -11.10
N THR A 48 -4.23 17.41 -11.96
CA THR A 48 -4.11 15.95 -11.76
C THR A 48 -3.33 15.63 -10.49
N PHE A 49 -2.22 16.33 -10.24
CA PHE A 49 -1.42 16.14 -9.04
C PHE A 49 -2.22 16.46 -7.76
N ILE A 50 -2.92 17.60 -7.74
CA ILE A 50 -3.75 18.00 -6.58
C ILE A 50 -4.89 17.01 -6.37
N ALA A 51 -5.61 16.61 -7.42
CA ALA A 51 -6.68 15.62 -7.33
C ALA A 51 -6.17 14.28 -6.77
N SER A 52 -5.03 13.82 -7.23
CA SER A 52 -4.38 12.60 -6.72
C SER A 52 -4.01 12.72 -5.25
N ALA A 53 -3.31 13.80 -4.87
CA ALA A 53 -2.86 14.00 -3.50
C ALA A 53 -4.02 14.02 -2.50
N VAL A 54 -5.10 14.77 -2.81
CA VAL A 54 -6.30 14.86 -1.98
C VAL A 54 -7.01 13.51 -1.89
N SER A 55 -7.18 12.83 -3.02
CA SER A 55 -7.86 11.53 -3.08
C SER A 55 -7.12 10.47 -2.30
N TYR A 56 -5.82 10.34 -2.48
CA TYR A 56 -5.01 9.36 -1.74
C TYR A 56 -4.91 9.68 -0.26
N PHE A 57 -4.90 10.96 0.11
CA PHE A 57 -4.96 11.36 1.53
C PHE A 57 -6.28 10.91 2.17
N LEU A 58 -7.43 11.17 1.55
CA LEU A 58 -8.74 10.75 2.04
C LEU A 58 -8.87 9.21 2.06
N ALA A 59 -8.41 8.54 1.01
CA ALA A 59 -8.39 7.08 0.94
C ALA A 59 -7.51 6.47 2.05
N SER A 60 -6.37 7.10 2.37
CA SER A 60 -5.50 6.66 3.47
C SER A 60 -6.17 6.76 4.84
N ILE A 61 -6.95 7.82 5.08
CA ILE A 61 -7.75 7.96 6.32
C ILE A 61 -8.77 6.82 6.41
N MET A 62 -9.51 6.56 5.33
CA MET A 62 -10.46 5.45 5.28
C MET A 62 -9.76 4.11 5.51
N SER A 63 -8.63 3.87 4.84
CA SER A 63 -7.82 2.66 4.98
C SER A 63 -7.33 2.46 6.42
N TYR A 64 -6.90 3.53 7.09
CA TYR A 64 -6.52 3.48 8.50
C TYR A 64 -7.65 2.95 9.38
N PHE A 65 -8.86 3.53 9.26
CA PHE A 65 -10.00 3.12 10.09
C PHE A 65 -10.46 1.68 9.77
N LEU A 66 -10.54 1.32 8.49
CA LEU A 66 -10.93 -0.03 8.08
C LEU A 66 -9.91 -1.07 8.54
N ASN A 67 -8.62 -0.81 8.38
CA ASN A 67 -7.61 -1.75 8.87
C ASN A 67 -7.63 -1.83 10.39
N LYS A 68 -7.68 -0.70 11.09
CA LYS A 68 -7.70 -0.66 12.55
C LYS A 68 -8.88 -1.45 13.14
N TYR A 69 -10.10 -1.14 12.73
CA TYR A 69 -11.30 -1.68 13.37
C TYR A 69 -11.82 -2.97 12.72
N PHE A 70 -11.81 -3.03 11.38
CA PHE A 70 -12.38 -4.17 10.65
C PHE A 70 -11.37 -5.31 10.48
N THR A 71 -10.13 -5.00 10.07
CA THR A 71 -9.12 -6.03 9.78
C THR A 71 -8.46 -6.54 11.05
N PHE A 72 -7.88 -5.65 11.85
CA PHE A 72 -7.07 -6.02 12.99
C PHE A 72 -7.78 -5.93 14.33
N LYS A 73 -9.01 -5.36 14.37
CA LYS A 73 -9.82 -5.18 15.59
C LYS A 73 -9.05 -4.52 16.74
N ASN A 74 -8.22 -3.53 16.41
CA ASN A 74 -7.42 -2.81 17.39
C ASN A 74 -8.23 -1.70 18.05
N ASN A 75 -8.35 -1.73 19.38
CA ASN A 75 -9.10 -0.76 20.18
C ASN A 75 -8.20 0.30 20.85
N GLU A 76 -6.89 0.29 20.56
CA GLU A 76 -5.96 1.28 21.11
C GLU A 76 -6.39 2.70 20.71
N LYS A 77 -6.49 3.59 21.68
CA LYS A 77 -6.89 4.99 21.48
C LYS A 77 -5.68 5.92 21.38
N GLY A 78 -5.89 7.11 20.82
CA GLY A 78 -4.87 8.14 20.73
C GLY A 78 -4.08 8.14 19.42
N TRP A 79 -2.99 8.91 19.40
CA TRP A 79 -2.18 9.16 18.21
C TRP A 79 -1.16 8.05 17.90
N LYS A 80 -0.82 7.22 18.86
CA LYS A 80 0.19 6.16 18.68
C LYS A 80 -0.11 5.23 17.51
N PRO A 81 -1.34 4.66 17.36
CA PRO A 81 -1.66 3.82 16.21
C PRO A 81 -1.59 4.57 14.88
N VAL A 82 -1.96 5.86 14.84
CA VAL A 82 -1.90 6.70 13.64
C VAL A 82 -0.44 6.88 13.19
N VAL A 83 0.43 7.24 14.12
CA VAL A 83 1.86 7.44 13.83
C VAL A 83 2.51 6.12 13.39
N ARG A 84 2.23 5.01 14.09
CA ARG A 84 2.73 3.68 13.70
C ARG A 84 2.26 3.29 12.30
N PHE A 85 1.01 3.56 11.96
CA PHE A 85 0.46 3.30 10.63
C PHE A 85 1.19 4.13 9.55
N ALA A 86 1.35 5.44 9.77
CA ALA A 86 2.04 6.33 8.83
C ALA A 86 3.52 5.93 8.64
N VAL A 87 4.23 5.65 9.73
CA VAL A 87 5.62 5.17 9.70
C VAL A 87 5.71 3.83 8.96
N ASN A 88 4.78 2.91 9.23
CA ASN A 88 4.73 1.62 8.55
C ASN A 88 4.60 1.78 7.03
N ILE A 89 3.68 2.63 6.57
CA ILE A 89 3.51 2.89 5.12
C ILE A 89 4.80 3.47 4.52
N ALA A 90 5.40 4.48 5.17
CA ALA A 90 6.61 5.12 4.66
C ALA A 90 7.79 4.13 4.56
N VAL A 91 8.01 3.33 5.60
CA VAL A 91 9.09 2.33 5.64
C VAL A 91 8.85 1.23 4.61
N CYS A 92 7.64 0.67 4.56
CA CYS A 92 7.30 -0.39 3.60
C CYS A 92 7.42 0.10 2.14
N TYR A 93 7.00 1.33 1.86
CA TYR A 93 7.15 1.95 0.55
C TYR A 93 8.63 2.11 0.18
N GLY A 94 9.43 2.67 1.09
CA GLY A 94 10.86 2.87 0.87
C GLY A 94 11.59 1.55 0.61
N ILE A 95 11.32 0.50 1.38
CA ILE A 95 11.91 -0.83 1.19
C ILE A 95 11.44 -1.46 -0.12
N ALA A 96 10.13 -1.48 -0.37
CA ALA A 96 9.55 -2.15 -1.54
C ALA A 96 10.07 -1.56 -2.86
N TYR A 97 9.98 -0.25 -3.01
CA TYR A 97 10.41 0.42 -4.23
C TYR A 97 11.91 0.65 -4.29
N GLY A 98 12.57 0.85 -3.14
CA GLY A 98 14.03 0.92 -3.04
C GLY A 98 14.73 -0.37 -3.48
N LEU A 99 14.05 -1.52 -3.34
CA LEU A 99 14.55 -2.82 -3.85
C LEU A 99 14.05 -3.12 -5.27
N ALA A 100 12.77 -2.89 -5.55
CA ALA A 100 12.18 -3.25 -6.83
C ALA A 100 12.79 -2.49 -8.00
N ILE A 101 12.98 -1.17 -7.87
CA ILE A 101 13.47 -0.33 -8.96
C ILE A 101 14.88 -0.74 -9.41
N PRO A 102 15.92 -0.76 -8.54
CA PRO A 102 17.25 -1.11 -8.98
C PRO A 102 17.37 -2.56 -9.43
N LEU A 103 16.66 -3.48 -8.77
CA LEU A 103 16.70 -4.90 -9.10
C LEU A 103 16.11 -5.19 -10.49
N THR A 104 14.93 -4.65 -10.79
CA THR A 104 14.29 -4.84 -12.11
C THR A 104 15.08 -4.13 -13.21
N SER A 105 15.56 -2.91 -12.95
CA SER A 105 16.40 -2.20 -13.90
C SER A 105 17.66 -3.00 -14.24
N TYR A 106 18.37 -3.49 -13.23
CA TYR A 106 19.57 -4.31 -13.40
C TYR A 106 19.27 -5.58 -14.21
N ILE A 107 18.24 -6.34 -13.84
CA ILE A 107 17.88 -7.60 -14.50
C ILE A 107 17.47 -7.35 -15.95
N CYS A 108 16.61 -6.38 -16.20
CA CYS A 108 16.10 -6.11 -17.55
C CYS A 108 17.21 -5.59 -18.48
N THR A 109 18.03 -4.66 -18.00
CA THR A 109 19.12 -4.09 -18.80
C THR A 109 20.23 -5.11 -19.07
N SER A 110 20.63 -5.91 -18.07
CA SER A 110 21.68 -6.93 -18.25
C SER A 110 21.30 -8.05 -19.20
N ASN A 111 20.00 -8.35 -19.34
CA ASN A 111 19.51 -9.42 -20.21
C ASN A 111 18.79 -8.90 -21.47
N ASN A 112 18.78 -7.58 -21.70
CA ASN A 112 18.05 -6.93 -22.80
C ASN A 112 16.59 -7.42 -22.91
N ILE A 113 15.90 -7.53 -21.75
CA ILE A 113 14.53 -8.05 -21.71
C ILE A 113 13.58 -6.99 -22.25
N THR A 114 12.92 -7.32 -23.35
CA THR A 114 11.87 -6.52 -23.97
C THR A 114 10.60 -7.34 -24.09
N MET A 115 9.45 -6.78 -23.72
CA MET A 115 8.14 -7.42 -23.90
C MET A 115 7.10 -6.39 -24.36
N PHE A 116 6.08 -6.84 -25.02
CA PHE A 116 4.97 -6.01 -25.53
C PHE A 116 5.40 -4.91 -26.52
N GLY A 117 6.57 -5.03 -27.16
CA GLY A 117 7.10 -4.00 -28.04
C GLY A 117 7.65 -2.76 -27.33
N TRP A 118 7.83 -2.82 -26.02
CA TRP A 118 8.42 -1.73 -25.23
C TRP A 118 9.94 -1.82 -25.22
N GLU A 119 10.58 -0.67 -25.16
CA GLU A 119 12.03 -0.59 -24.91
C GLU A 119 12.36 -1.16 -23.51
N THR A 120 13.58 -1.69 -23.36
CA THR A 120 14.04 -2.32 -22.11
C THR A 120 13.79 -1.46 -20.87
N ASP A 121 14.09 -0.16 -20.95
CA ASP A 121 13.93 0.77 -19.83
C ASP A 121 12.46 1.00 -19.45
N VAL A 122 11.58 1.11 -20.44
CA VAL A 122 10.14 1.25 -20.24
C VAL A 122 9.57 -0.03 -19.61
N PHE A 123 10.01 -1.19 -20.10
CA PHE A 123 9.61 -2.48 -19.54
C PHE A 123 10.09 -2.62 -18.08
N ALA A 124 11.36 -2.28 -17.81
CA ALA A 124 11.92 -2.35 -16.46
C ALA A 124 11.16 -1.46 -15.46
N GLN A 125 10.78 -0.24 -15.87
CA GLN A 125 9.98 0.67 -15.03
C GLN A 125 8.60 0.09 -14.72
N ASN A 126 7.88 -0.43 -15.70
CA ASN A 126 6.57 -1.05 -15.50
C ASN A 126 6.67 -2.31 -14.63
N ALA A 127 7.67 -3.16 -14.86
CA ALA A 127 7.94 -4.33 -14.04
C ALA A 127 8.26 -3.95 -12.58
N SER A 128 9.03 -2.87 -12.37
CA SER A 128 9.34 -2.38 -11.03
C SER A 128 8.09 -1.89 -10.29
N MET A 129 7.14 -1.27 -10.98
CA MET A 129 5.87 -0.85 -10.38
C MET A 129 5.05 -2.04 -9.89
N VAL A 130 4.94 -3.10 -10.68
CA VAL A 130 4.20 -4.31 -10.31
C VAL A 130 4.89 -5.03 -9.15
N ILE A 131 6.18 -5.30 -9.26
CA ILE A 131 6.96 -5.99 -8.22
C ILE A 131 6.99 -5.16 -6.94
N GLY A 132 7.24 -3.85 -7.05
CA GLY A 132 7.21 -2.92 -5.92
C GLY A 132 5.86 -2.89 -5.21
N SER A 133 4.76 -2.89 -5.97
CA SER A 133 3.41 -2.94 -5.40
C SER A 133 3.14 -4.26 -4.66
N CYS A 134 3.54 -5.40 -5.22
CA CYS A 134 3.41 -6.70 -4.55
C CYS A 134 4.22 -6.76 -3.25
N LEU A 135 5.48 -6.31 -3.29
CA LEU A 135 6.34 -6.22 -2.10
C LEU A 135 5.76 -5.26 -1.07
N PHE A 136 5.28 -4.10 -1.51
CA PHE A 136 4.64 -3.12 -0.62
C PHE A 136 3.43 -3.71 0.09
N VAL A 137 2.52 -4.38 -0.62
CA VAL A 137 1.33 -5.01 -0.03
C VAL A 137 1.74 -6.05 1.01
N ALA A 138 2.70 -6.91 0.70
CA ALA A 138 3.18 -7.95 1.61
C ALA A 138 3.83 -7.35 2.88
N LEU A 139 4.76 -6.42 2.71
CA LEU A 139 5.44 -5.74 3.83
C LEU A 139 4.46 -4.91 4.66
N ASN A 140 3.55 -4.20 4.01
CA ASN A 140 2.56 -3.37 4.67
C ASN A 140 1.57 -4.21 5.51
N TYR A 141 1.17 -5.40 5.01
CA TYR A 141 0.37 -6.33 5.80
C TYR A 141 1.10 -6.80 7.07
N ILE A 142 2.36 -7.23 6.92
CA ILE A 142 3.20 -7.68 8.04
C ILE A 142 3.37 -6.54 9.06
N GLY A 143 3.74 -5.36 8.58
CA GLY A 143 3.96 -4.20 9.45
C GLY A 143 2.69 -3.71 10.13
N GLN A 144 1.54 -3.72 9.46
CA GLN A 144 0.27 -3.38 10.09
C GLN A 144 -0.13 -4.42 11.15
N ARG A 145 0.07 -5.70 10.88
CA ARG A 145 -0.27 -6.80 11.80
C ARG A 145 0.57 -6.79 13.07
N PHE A 146 1.88 -6.61 12.94
CA PHE A 146 2.83 -6.80 14.03
C PHE A 146 3.34 -5.50 14.67
N PHE A 147 3.21 -4.36 13.98
CA PHE A 147 3.70 -3.09 14.46
C PHE A 147 2.58 -2.05 14.63
N ALA A 148 1.82 -1.73 13.57
CA ALA A 148 0.88 -0.60 13.62
C ALA A 148 -0.34 -0.91 14.51
N PHE A 149 -0.92 -2.10 14.38
CA PHE A 149 -2.15 -2.53 15.07
C PHE A 149 -1.94 -3.74 15.98
N ARG A 150 -0.77 -3.87 16.57
CA ARG A 150 -0.50 -4.90 17.57
C ARG A 150 -1.42 -4.69 18.78
N ASN A 151 -2.19 -5.72 19.14
CA ASN A 151 -3.01 -5.69 20.35
C ASN A 151 -2.09 -5.79 21.58
N THR A 152 -2.14 -4.78 22.43
CA THR A 152 -1.32 -4.72 23.66
C THR A 152 -1.79 -5.74 24.69
N GLU A 153 -3.02 -6.25 24.56
CA GLU A 153 -3.62 -7.23 25.50
C GLU A 153 -3.01 -8.63 25.40
N GLU A 154 -2.42 -9.00 24.24
CA GLU A 154 -1.75 -10.31 24.10
C GLU A 154 -0.38 -10.38 24.79
N VAL A 155 0.21 -9.24 25.15
CA VAL A 155 1.54 -9.19 25.80
C VAL A 155 1.45 -9.38 27.30
N THR A 156 0.30 -9.05 27.92
CA THR A 156 0.11 -9.14 29.38
C THR A 156 -0.31 -10.54 29.86
N GLN A 157 -0.64 -11.46 28.96
CA GLN A 157 -1.00 -12.85 29.30
C GLN A 157 0.15 -13.86 29.09
N GLY A 158 1.32 -13.38 28.74
CA GLY A 158 2.52 -14.20 28.50
C GLY A 158 3.65 -14.01 29.52
N GLU A 159 3.40 -13.31 30.66
CA GLU A 159 4.33 -13.21 31.79
C GLU A 159 3.83 -14.01 32.99
#